data_d020ee91149e9e06ef96c4f749905cd2
#
_entry.id   d020ee91149e9e06ef96c4f749905cd2
#
_cell.length_a   1.000
_cell.length_b   1.000
_cell.length_c   1.000
_cell.angle_alpha   90.00
_cell.angle_beta   90.00
_cell.angle_gamma   90.00
#
_symmetry.space_group_name_H-M   'P 1'
#
loop_
_entity.id
_entity.type
_entity.pdbx_description
1 polymer ?
#
loop_
_entity_poly.entity_id
_entity_poly.type
_entity_poly.pdbx_seq_one_letter_code
_entity_poly.pdbx_strand_id
1 'polypeptide(L)'
;SSHSTLRETVEKLKLNQTYIINKDFIRKKDVYNQSPIKLIVPSSIEDTLSASLRFKVHISKQGKIDITARKGRKFIGEVESNKFPAILSTPYGIFSFDSTCFFKSGKKLNQTIYLSGYDDAAENISKNIDMYIATKKANLIRLGILENNIQRGKDLLNTIITTYNDNGIQTKNLEASQTAHFLNIRIDSIITELSEIEKKIELYKRSNNLTNIEAEAKIILEQNGIFKEKLVETETQRQIVSLIEKFMSDPQNKYSLMPFNSGLSDKSSIEAIQNYNELILKRLKLLQTAKPNSPTIKLIEQQIDANRENVQNTISNMKSGIEIALKDLHAQ
;
A
#
# COMPACT_ATOMS: atom_id res chain seq x y z
N SER A 1 -0.83 -9.21 -3.12
CA SER A 1 0.15 -8.86 -2.10
C SER A 1 1.57 -9.36 -2.36
N SER A 2 1.84 -10.60 -2.80
CA SER A 2 3.22 -11.02 -3.13
C SER A 2 3.74 -10.36 -4.41
N HIS A 3 2.90 -10.16 -5.41
CA HIS A 3 3.30 -9.54 -6.67
C HIS A 3 3.70 -8.06 -6.51
N SER A 4 2.98 -7.28 -5.70
CA SER A 4 3.31 -5.87 -5.45
C SER A 4 4.66 -5.72 -4.75
N THR A 5 4.93 -6.53 -3.73
CA THR A 5 6.21 -6.53 -3.03
C THR A 5 7.37 -6.95 -3.95
N LEU A 6 7.14 -7.93 -4.83
CA LEU A 6 8.15 -8.33 -5.81
C LEU A 6 8.41 -7.25 -6.85
N ARG A 7 7.37 -6.61 -7.39
CA ARG A 7 7.53 -5.51 -8.34
C ARG A 7 8.34 -4.36 -7.73
N GLU A 8 8.00 -3.94 -6.52
CA GLU A 8 8.74 -2.90 -5.79
C GLU A 8 10.20 -3.31 -5.52
N THR A 9 10.42 -4.58 -5.18
CA THR A 9 11.77 -5.13 -5.00
C THR A 9 12.57 -5.09 -6.31
N VAL A 10 11.95 -5.47 -7.42
CA VAL A 10 12.56 -5.43 -8.77
C VAL A 10 12.90 -3.99 -9.16
N GLU A 11 12.04 -3.04 -8.85
CA GLU A 11 12.26 -1.62 -9.09
C GLU A 11 13.43 -1.07 -8.25
N LYS A 12 13.44 -1.33 -6.94
CA LYS A 12 14.51 -0.91 -6.01
C LYS A 12 15.90 -1.43 -6.43
N LEU A 13 15.95 -2.68 -6.87
CA LEU A 13 17.21 -3.34 -7.26
C LEU A 13 17.50 -3.25 -8.77
N LYS A 14 16.63 -2.64 -9.58
CA LYS A 14 16.72 -2.57 -11.04
C LYS A 14 16.90 -3.95 -11.68
N LEU A 15 16.20 -4.98 -11.17
CA LEU A 15 16.31 -6.36 -11.66
C LEU A 15 15.59 -6.62 -12.99
N ASN A 16 14.90 -5.62 -13.52
CA ASN A 16 14.39 -5.58 -14.88
C ASN A 16 15.53 -5.54 -15.93
N GLN A 17 16.78 -5.31 -15.48
CA GLN A 17 17.97 -5.32 -16.30
C GLN A 17 18.87 -6.51 -15.91
N THR A 18 19.24 -7.35 -16.89
CA THR A 18 20.16 -8.47 -16.69
C THR A 18 21.39 -8.31 -17.55
N TYR A 19 22.56 -8.42 -16.94
CA TYR A 19 23.85 -8.16 -17.58
C TYR A 19 24.66 -9.44 -17.72
N ILE A 20 24.89 -9.87 -18.94
CA ILE A 20 25.59 -11.11 -19.23
C ILE A 20 26.88 -10.83 -20.02
N ILE A 21 28.02 -11.28 -19.51
CA ILE A 21 29.28 -11.27 -20.23
C ILE A 21 29.51 -12.65 -20.87
N ASN A 22 29.77 -12.65 -22.16
CA ASN A 22 30.19 -13.85 -22.90
C ASN A 22 31.73 -13.94 -22.83
N LYS A 23 32.26 -14.80 -21.94
CA LYS A 23 33.71 -15.03 -21.83
C LYS A 23 34.28 -15.84 -23.01
N ASP A 24 33.53 -16.84 -23.47
CA ASP A 24 33.82 -17.71 -24.61
C ASP A 24 32.50 -18.05 -25.32
N PHE A 25 32.56 -18.78 -26.43
CA PHE A 25 31.37 -19.21 -27.19
C PHE A 25 30.34 -19.97 -26.31
N ILE A 26 30.75 -20.54 -25.17
CA ILE A 26 29.95 -21.45 -24.36
C ILE A 26 29.64 -20.86 -22.96
N ARG A 27 30.52 -20.02 -22.38
CA ARG A 27 30.40 -19.57 -21.00
C ARG A 27 29.78 -18.18 -20.90
N LYS A 28 28.55 -18.15 -20.43
CA LYS A 28 27.82 -16.90 -20.08
C LYS A 28 27.89 -16.69 -18.58
N LYS A 29 28.26 -15.49 -18.13
CA LYS A 29 28.30 -15.12 -16.73
C LYS A 29 27.37 -13.94 -16.50
N ASP A 30 26.38 -14.08 -15.61
CA ASP A 30 25.62 -12.95 -15.08
C ASP A 30 26.53 -12.17 -14.12
N VAL A 31 26.75 -10.90 -14.42
CA VAL A 31 27.64 -10.02 -13.67
C VAL A 31 26.91 -9.07 -12.74
N TYR A 32 25.56 -9.07 -12.79
CA TYR A 32 24.68 -8.28 -11.91
C TYR A 32 25.21 -6.84 -11.70
N ASN A 33 25.58 -6.46 -10.45
CA ASN A 33 26.10 -5.14 -10.09
C ASN A 33 27.58 -4.89 -10.44
N GLN A 34 28.29 -5.90 -10.96
CA GLN A 34 29.70 -5.81 -11.43
C GLN A 34 29.80 -5.67 -12.95
N SER A 35 28.76 -5.15 -13.57
CA SER A 35 28.74 -4.96 -15.02
C SER A 35 29.72 -3.85 -15.45
N PRO A 36 30.57 -4.09 -16.46
CA PRO A 36 31.42 -3.05 -17.03
C PRO A 36 30.66 -1.91 -17.72
N ILE A 37 29.52 -2.23 -18.32
CA ILE A 37 28.65 -1.26 -18.99
C ILE A 37 27.29 -1.27 -18.31
N LYS A 38 26.78 -0.09 -17.98
CA LYS A 38 25.45 0.13 -17.39
C LYS A 38 24.52 0.72 -18.45
N LEU A 39 23.31 0.17 -18.52
CA LEU A 39 22.19 0.73 -19.27
C LEU A 39 21.43 1.74 -18.42
N ILE A 40 21.26 2.94 -18.93
CA ILE A 40 20.45 3.99 -18.32
C ILE A 40 19.17 4.09 -19.15
N VAL A 41 18.04 3.86 -18.50
CA VAL A 41 16.71 3.87 -19.11
C VAL A 41 15.92 4.99 -18.46
N PRO A 42 15.21 5.83 -19.23
CA PRO A 42 14.24 6.77 -18.66
C PRO A 42 13.11 6.03 -17.91
N SER A 43 12.74 6.52 -16.74
CA SER A 43 11.71 5.89 -15.89
C SER A 43 10.37 5.71 -16.61
N SER A 44 10.01 6.65 -17.48
CA SER A 44 8.80 6.56 -18.30
C SER A 44 8.77 5.34 -19.24
N ILE A 45 9.93 4.82 -19.62
CA ILE A 45 10.05 3.63 -20.46
C ILE A 45 10.02 2.37 -19.60
N GLU A 46 10.71 2.37 -18.45
CA GLU A 46 10.76 1.21 -17.55
C GLU A 46 9.37 0.78 -17.08
N ASP A 47 8.47 1.74 -16.79
CA ASP A 47 7.10 1.48 -16.33
C ASP A 47 6.14 1.03 -17.44
N THR A 48 6.41 1.42 -18.69
CA THR A 48 5.48 1.16 -19.81
C THR A 48 5.95 0.05 -20.74
N LEU A 49 7.16 -0.46 -20.53
CA LEU A 49 7.75 -1.46 -21.41
C LEU A 49 7.05 -2.81 -21.28
N SER A 50 6.24 -3.16 -22.28
CA SER A 50 5.57 -4.45 -22.39
C SER A 50 6.31 -5.47 -23.26
N ALA A 51 7.62 -5.29 -23.43
CA ALA A 51 8.42 -6.11 -24.32
C ALA A 51 9.83 -6.32 -23.78
N SER A 52 10.37 -7.53 -23.92
CA SER A 52 11.78 -7.79 -23.60
C SER A 52 12.68 -7.32 -24.74
N LEU A 53 13.60 -6.41 -24.43
CA LEU A 53 14.61 -5.88 -25.34
C LEU A 53 15.97 -6.51 -25.02
N ARG A 54 16.77 -6.74 -26.07
CA ARG A 54 18.09 -7.28 -25.94
C ARG A 54 19.10 -6.37 -26.64
N PHE A 55 20.06 -5.89 -25.89
CA PHE A 55 21.17 -5.08 -26.39
C PHE A 55 22.45 -5.91 -26.37
N LYS A 56 23.14 -5.99 -27.53
CA LYS A 56 24.48 -6.57 -27.63
C LYS A 56 25.48 -5.43 -27.71
N VAL A 57 26.37 -5.36 -26.75
CA VAL A 57 27.45 -4.37 -26.69
C VAL A 57 28.75 -5.09 -26.99
N HIS A 58 29.40 -4.64 -28.04
CA HIS A 58 30.72 -5.11 -28.45
C HIS A 58 31.72 -3.95 -28.35
N ILE A 59 32.81 -4.15 -27.67
CA ILE A 59 33.87 -3.16 -27.56
C ILE A 59 35.16 -3.80 -28.07
N SER A 60 35.78 -3.15 -29.06
CA SER A 60 37.06 -3.59 -29.64
C SER A 60 38.22 -3.21 -28.71
N LYS A 61 39.41 -3.78 -28.98
CA LYS A 61 40.65 -3.39 -28.27
C LYS A 61 41.02 -1.92 -28.50
N GLN A 62 40.62 -1.33 -29.63
CA GLN A 62 40.85 0.06 -29.99
C GLN A 62 39.85 1.03 -29.37
N GLY A 63 38.87 0.52 -28.62
CA GLY A 63 37.87 1.34 -27.94
C GLY A 63 36.63 1.66 -28.78
N LYS A 64 36.48 1.11 -30.00
CA LYS A 64 35.24 1.24 -30.78
C LYS A 64 34.15 0.46 -30.10
N ILE A 65 32.99 1.12 -29.90
CA ILE A 65 31.79 0.62 -29.23
C ILE A 65 30.73 0.40 -30.31
N ASP A 66 30.27 -0.82 -30.45
CA ASP A 66 29.20 -1.20 -31.36
C ASP A 66 28.05 -1.76 -30.52
N ILE A 67 26.86 -1.14 -30.58
CA ILE A 67 25.68 -1.57 -29.83
C ILE A 67 24.54 -1.87 -30.79
N THR A 68 24.00 -3.07 -30.71
CA THR A 68 22.84 -3.49 -31.50
C THR A 68 21.68 -3.85 -30.58
N ALA A 69 20.48 -3.32 -30.88
CA ALA A 69 19.26 -3.60 -30.16
C ALA A 69 18.31 -4.50 -30.95
N ARG A 70 17.67 -5.45 -30.25
CA ARG A 70 16.66 -6.36 -30.82
C ARG A 70 15.50 -6.58 -29.88
N LYS A 71 14.30 -6.75 -30.47
CA LYS A 71 13.11 -7.30 -29.79
C LYS A 71 12.86 -8.71 -30.32
N GLY A 72 13.15 -9.72 -29.50
CA GLY A 72 13.15 -11.10 -29.98
C GLY A 72 14.16 -11.28 -31.13
N ARG A 73 13.62 -11.62 -32.33
CA ARG A 73 14.43 -11.75 -33.58
C ARG A 73 14.50 -10.45 -34.38
N LYS A 74 13.59 -9.49 -34.15
CA LYS A 74 13.50 -8.23 -34.91
C LYS A 74 14.62 -7.27 -34.50
N PHE A 75 15.34 -6.74 -35.46
CA PHE A 75 16.30 -5.65 -35.28
C PHE A 75 15.51 -4.33 -35.05
N ILE A 76 15.94 -3.51 -34.08
CA ILE A 76 15.26 -2.25 -33.71
C ILE A 76 16.20 -1.04 -33.71
N GLY A 77 17.51 -1.22 -33.82
CA GLY A 77 18.43 -0.11 -33.90
C GLY A 77 19.88 -0.54 -33.65
N GLU A 78 20.81 0.32 -34.07
CA GLU A 78 22.24 0.17 -33.78
C GLU A 78 22.90 1.54 -33.62
N VAL A 79 24.01 1.58 -32.92
CA VAL A 79 24.86 2.76 -32.78
C VAL A 79 26.33 2.34 -32.70
N GLU A 80 27.17 3.12 -33.36
CA GLU A 80 28.61 3.08 -33.22
C GLU A 80 29.12 4.35 -32.53
N SER A 81 30.04 4.18 -31.58
CA SER A 81 30.63 5.29 -30.81
C SER A 81 32.07 4.97 -30.45
N ASN A 82 32.86 5.98 -30.20
CA ASN A 82 34.23 5.86 -29.71
C ASN A 82 34.38 6.32 -28.25
N LYS A 83 33.29 6.77 -27.64
CA LYS A 83 33.29 7.28 -26.26
C LYS A 83 31.96 7.00 -25.56
N PHE A 84 31.99 6.97 -24.23
CA PHE A 84 30.80 6.95 -23.39
C PHE A 84 30.39 8.38 -23.00
N PRO A 85 29.07 8.62 -22.76
CA PRO A 85 27.96 7.68 -22.95
C PRO A 85 27.65 7.47 -24.45
N ALA A 86 27.31 6.23 -24.82
CA ALA A 86 26.81 5.91 -26.15
C ALA A 86 25.26 5.92 -26.11
N ILE A 87 24.64 6.67 -27.02
CA ILE A 87 23.19 6.88 -27.04
C ILE A 87 22.60 6.17 -28.25
N LEU A 88 21.63 5.29 -27.99
CA LEU A 88 20.92 4.52 -29.01
C LEU A 88 19.43 4.94 -29.03
N SER A 89 18.99 5.45 -30.18
CA SER A 89 17.57 5.72 -30.43
C SER A 89 16.89 4.49 -31.03
N THR A 90 15.74 4.12 -30.50
CA THR A 90 14.93 3.00 -30.98
C THR A 90 13.45 3.38 -31.00
N PRO A 91 12.56 2.61 -31.65
CA PRO A 91 11.11 2.84 -31.58
C PRO A 91 10.51 2.76 -30.17
N TYR A 92 11.25 2.22 -29.19
CA TYR A 92 10.83 2.07 -27.79
C TYR A 92 11.38 3.18 -26.89
N GLY A 93 12.20 4.09 -27.44
CA GLY A 93 12.78 5.22 -26.74
C GLY A 93 14.30 5.32 -26.91
N ILE A 94 14.87 6.27 -26.17
CA ILE A 94 16.30 6.57 -26.17
C ILE A 94 16.96 5.85 -24.99
N PHE A 95 17.99 5.08 -25.27
CA PHE A 95 18.76 4.33 -24.29
C PHE A 95 20.20 4.85 -24.25
N SER A 96 20.71 5.08 -23.04
CA SER A 96 22.08 5.51 -22.83
C SER A 96 22.90 4.39 -22.21
N PHE A 97 24.09 4.19 -22.72
CA PHE A 97 25.04 3.19 -22.21
C PHE A 97 26.27 3.92 -21.69
N ASP A 98 26.64 3.63 -20.43
CA ASP A 98 27.77 4.25 -19.80
C ASP A 98 28.73 3.22 -19.21
N SER A 99 29.99 3.61 -19.06
CA SER A 99 31.01 2.78 -18.44
C SER A 99 30.90 2.84 -16.91
N THR A 100 31.21 1.73 -16.25
CA THR A 100 31.29 1.66 -14.79
C THR A 100 32.75 1.54 -14.33
N CYS A 101 32.98 1.55 -13.01
CA CYS A 101 34.30 1.30 -12.42
C CYS A 101 34.89 -0.10 -12.77
N PHE A 102 34.06 -1.03 -13.22
CA PHE A 102 34.49 -2.36 -13.67
C PHE A 102 34.94 -2.40 -15.13
N PHE A 103 34.76 -1.32 -15.88
CA PHE A 103 35.23 -1.23 -17.26
C PHE A 103 36.76 -1.13 -17.34
N LYS A 104 37.38 -1.92 -18.23
CA LYS A 104 38.81 -1.92 -18.45
C LYS A 104 39.11 -1.56 -19.90
N SER A 105 39.66 -0.38 -20.12
CA SER A 105 40.08 0.08 -21.44
C SER A 105 41.15 -0.85 -22.06
N GLY A 106 41.17 -0.93 -23.35
CA GLY A 106 42.12 -1.77 -24.09
C GLY A 106 41.83 -3.27 -24.10
N LYS A 107 40.71 -3.70 -23.48
CA LYS A 107 40.26 -5.10 -23.52
C LYS A 107 39.02 -5.24 -24.35
N LYS A 108 38.96 -6.32 -25.16
CA LYS A 108 37.75 -6.69 -25.89
C LYS A 108 36.63 -7.06 -24.88
N LEU A 109 35.44 -6.51 -25.08
CA LEU A 109 34.25 -6.81 -24.28
C LEU A 109 33.11 -7.26 -25.18
N ASN A 110 32.45 -8.36 -24.82
CA ASN A 110 31.19 -8.81 -25.41
C ASN A 110 30.17 -8.95 -24.29
N GLN A 111 29.27 -8.01 -24.22
CA GLN A 111 28.22 -7.97 -23.20
C GLN A 111 26.86 -8.01 -23.85
N THR A 112 25.93 -8.75 -23.25
CA THR A 112 24.50 -8.72 -23.61
C THR A 112 23.70 -8.19 -22.42
N ILE A 113 22.87 -7.20 -22.69
CA ILE A 113 21.97 -6.60 -21.68
C ILE A 113 20.55 -6.95 -22.09
N TYR A 114 19.80 -7.52 -21.18
CA TYR A 114 18.37 -7.73 -21.33
C TYR A 114 17.63 -6.71 -20.50
N LEU A 115 16.61 -6.10 -21.08
CA LEU A 115 15.70 -5.15 -20.41
C LEU A 115 14.27 -5.65 -20.60
N SER A 116 13.52 -5.77 -19.52
CA SER A 116 12.09 -6.05 -19.52
C SER A 116 11.34 -5.00 -18.71
N GLY A 117 10.02 -5.00 -18.78
CA GLY A 117 9.19 -4.22 -17.84
C GLY A 117 9.33 -4.76 -16.41
N TYR A 118 9.01 -3.93 -15.42
CA TYR A 118 9.07 -4.33 -14.02
C TYR A 118 8.11 -5.48 -13.69
N ASP A 119 6.91 -5.48 -14.26
CA ASP A 119 5.93 -6.54 -14.04
C ASP A 119 6.37 -7.88 -14.63
N ASP A 120 6.87 -7.88 -15.87
CA ASP A 120 7.42 -9.08 -16.50
C ASP A 120 8.62 -9.64 -15.72
N ALA A 121 9.48 -8.76 -15.23
CA ALA A 121 10.63 -9.16 -14.42
C ALA A 121 10.20 -9.75 -13.08
N ALA A 122 9.22 -9.13 -12.40
CA ALA A 122 8.67 -9.62 -11.16
C ALA A 122 7.98 -10.98 -11.33
N GLU A 123 7.21 -11.17 -12.41
CA GLU A 123 6.59 -12.44 -12.74
C GLU A 123 7.63 -13.55 -12.99
N ASN A 124 8.67 -13.23 -13.75
CA ASN A 124 9.73 -14.20 -14.01
C ASN A 124 10.52 -14.59 -12.75
N ILE A 125 10.80 -13.62 -11.87
CA ILE A 125 11.46 -13.87 -10.59
C ILE A 125 10.56 -14.69 -9.66
N SER A 126 9.25 -14.43 -9.65
CA SER A 126 8.31 -15.15 -8.79
C SER A 126 8.30 -16.66 -9.03
N LYS A 127 8.55 -17.07 -10.28
CA LYS A 127 8.62 -18.49 -10.67
C LYS A 127 9.83 -19.24 -10.06
N ASN A 128 10.86 -18.49 -9.65
CA ASN A 128 12.09 -19.03 -9.06
C ASN A 128 12.12 -18.88 -7.52
N ILE A 129 11.05 -18.34 -6.91
CA ILE A 129 10.94 -18.18 -5.47
C ILE A 129 10.05 -19.27 -4.90
N ASP A 130 10.62 -20.03 -3.97
CA ASP A 130 9.90 -20.99 -3.17
C ASP A 130 9.53 -20.37 -1.81
N MET A 131 8.25 -20.41 -1.46
CA MET A 131 7.74 -19.93 -0.18
C MET A 131 6.89 -20.99 0.48
N TYR A 132 7.27 -21.42 1.68
CA TYR A 132 6.48 -22.37 2.45
C TYR A 132 6.54 -22.10 3.95
N ILE A 133 5.46 -22.48 4.62
CA ILE A 133 5.35 -22.39 6.08
C ILE A 133 6.20 -23.50 6.66
N ALA A 134 7.21 -23.17 7.46
CA ALA A 134 8.16 -24.13 7.98
C ALA A 134 7.52 -25.13 8.96
N THR A 135 6.54 -24.69 9.77
CA THR A 135 5.77 -25.57 10.68
C THR A 135 4.36 -25.01 10.89
N LYS A 136 3.35 -25.87 10.99
CA LYS A 136 1.95 -25.47 11.23
C LYS A 136 1.72 -24.75 12.58
N LYS A 137 2.67 -24.86 13.52
CA LYS A 137 2.56 -24.29 14.87
C LYS A 137 3.40 -23.02 15.07
N ALA A 138 4.29 -22.69 14.14
CA ALA A 138 5.12 -21.48 14.22
C ALA A 138 4.76 -20.56 13.04
N ASN A 139 4.62 -19.26 13.32
CA ASN A 139 4.46 -18.22 12.30
C ASN A 139 5.79 -18.00 11.58
N LEU A 140 6.39 -19.07 11.07
CA LEU A 140 7.69 -19.06 10.40
C LEU A 140 7.50 -19.38 8.92
N ILE A 141 7.86 -18.43 8.08
CA ILE A 141 7.87 -18.58 6.62
C ILE A 141 9.33 -18.78 6.19
N ARG A 142 9.58 -19.80 5.38
CA ARG A 142 10.86 -20.00 4.71
C ARG A 142 10.76 -19.48 3.27
N LEU A 143 11.69 -18.62 2.91
CA LEU A 143 11.87 -18.13 1.55
C LEU A 143 13.13 -18.75 0.96
N GLY A 144 13.01 -19.32 -0.23
CA GLY A 144 14.12 -19.84 -1.02
C GLY A 144 14.08 -19.24 -2.41
N ILE A 145 15.24 -19.14 -3.06
CA ILE A 145 15.32 -18.71 -4.46
C ILE A 145 16.36 -19.54 -5.21
N LEU A 146 15.99 -19.90 -6.45
CA LEU A 146 16.94 -20.48 -7.40
C LEU A 146 17.49 -19.37 -8.29
N GLU A 147 18.78 -19.02 -8.10
CA GLU A 147 19.40 -17.91 -8.83
C GLU A 147 20.85 -18.27 -9.23
N ASN A 148 21.26 -17.84 -10.43
CA ASN A 148 22.60 -18.11 -10.96
C ASN A 148 23.68 -17.24 -10.30
N ASN A 149 23.31 -16.09 -9.74
CA ASN A 149 24.20 -15.17 -9.05
C ASN A 149 23.82 -15.10 -7.57
N ILE A 150 24.73 -15.61 -6.70
CA ILE A 150 24.51 -15.70 -5.25
C ILE A 150 24.24 -14.32 -4.65
N GLN A 151 24.97 -13.27 -5.06
CA GLN A 151 24.78 -11.93 -4.52
C GLN A 151 23.43 -11.36 -4.92
N ARG A 152 23.01 -11.53 -6.18
CA ARG A 152 21.69 -11.15 -6.66
C ARG A 152 20.58 -11.84 -5.87
N GLY A 153 20.73 -13.15 -5.60
CA GLY A 153 19.77 -13.90 -4.80
C GLY A 153 19.67 -13.39 -3.36
N LYS A 154 20.80 -13.09 -2.72
CA LYS A 154 20.82 -12.50 -1.36
C LYS A 154 20.17 -11.12 -1.32
N ASP A 155 20.56 -10.24 -2.25
CA ASP A 155 20.01 -8.88 -2.31
C ASP A 155 18.49 -8.91 -2.55
N LEU A 156 18.04 -9.82 -3.43
CA LEU A 156 16.62 -10.00 -3.71
C LEU A 156 15.85 -10.46 -2.47
N LEU A 157 16.29 -11.51 -1.78
CA LEU A 157 15.59 -12.02 -0.59
C LEU A 157 15.57 -10.98 0.54
N ASN A 158 16.69 -10.31 0.79
CA ASN A 158 16.77 -9.26 1.81
C ASN A 158 15.85 -8.09 1.48
N THR A 159 15.83 -7.65 0.21
CA THR A 159 14.98 -6.54 -0.21
C THR A 159 13.49 -6.92 -0.19
N ILE A 160 13.14 -8.17 -0.50
CA ILE A 160 11.76 -8.67 -0.33
C ILE A 160 11.32 -8.53 1.14
N ILE A 161 12.17 -8.96 2.07
CA ILE A 161 11.86 -8.91 3.50
C ILE A 161 11.70 -7.46 3.98
N THR A 162 12.65 -6.59 3.61
CA THR A 162 12.56 -5.16 3.99
C THR A 162 11.35 -4.48 3.37
N THR A 163 11.10 -4.68 2.08
CA THR A 163 9.94 -4.12 1.39
C THR A 163 8.61 -4.63 1.99
N TYR A 164 8.54 -5.91 2.35
CA TYR A 164 7.37 -6.47 3.02
C TYR A 164 7.14 -5.82 4.39
N ASN A 165 8.20 -5.64 5.19
CA ASN A 165 8.11 -5.00 6.50
C ASN A 165 7.72 -3.51 6.37
N ASP A 166 8.35 -2.77 5.44
CA ASP A 166 8.05 -1.37 5.18
C ASP A 166 6.58 -1.19 4.78
N ASN A 167 6.08 -2.02 3.88
CA ASN A 167 4.68 -2.00 3.46
C ASN A 167 3.72 -2.34 4.62
N GLY A 168 4.12 -3.26 5.51
CA GLY A 168 3.37 -3.58 6.73
C GLY A 168 3.31 -2.41 7.70
N ILE A 169 4.42 -1.71 7.92
CA ILE A 169 4.50 -0.52 8.77
C ILE A 169 3.67 0.62 8.18
N GLN A 170 3.79 0.89 6.88
CA GLN A 170 3.01 1.94 6.20
C GLN A 170 1.50 1.68 6.31
N THR A 171 1.08 0.43 6.12
CA THR A 171 -0.33 0.03 6.28
C THR A 171 -0.83 0.32 7.69
N LYS A 172 -0.08 -0.10 8.72
CA LYS A 172 -0.45 0.16 10.12
C LYS A 172 -0.46 1.63 10.48
N ASN A 173 0.50 2.40 9.95
CA ASN A 173 0.56 3.85 10.18
C ASN A 173 -0.65 4.56 9.53
N LEU A 174 -1.08 4.12 8.36
CA LEU A 174 -2.26 4.65 7.70
C LEU A 174 -3.53 4.37 8.51
N GLU A 175 -3.71 3.12 8.98
CA GLU A 175 -4.82 2.75 9.86
C GLU A 175 -4.84 3.57 11.15
N ALA A 176 -3.68 3.70 11.81
CA ALA A 176 -3.54 4.47 13.04
C ALA A 176 -3.84 5.96 12.84
N SER A 177 -3.36 6.53 11.73
CA SER A 177 -3.60 7.94 11.39
C SER A 177 -5.09 8.23 11.16
N GLN A 178 -5.79 7.37 10.43
CA GLN A 178 -7.23 7.51 10.20
C GLN A 178 -8.02 7.39 11.52
N THR A 179 -7.63 6.42 12.36
CA THR A 179 -8.24 6.25 13.68
C THR A 179 -8.01 7.47 14.57
N ALA A 180 -6.77 8.00 14.61
CA ALA A 180 -6.46 9.20 15.38
C ALA A 180 -7.25 10.43 14.90
N HIS A 181 -7.37 10.61 13.59
CA HIS A 181 -8.16 11.70 13.02
C HIS A 181 -9.65 11.61 13.43
N PHE A 182 -10.22 10.42 13.34
CA PHE A 182 -11.61 10.19 13.78
C PHE A 182 -11.79 10.46 15.26
N LEU A 183 -10.87 9.98 16.10
CA LEU A 183 -10.92 10.22 17.55
C LEU A 183 -10.84 11.70 17.89
N ASN A 184 -10.01 12.48 17.19
CA ASN A 184 -9.92 13.92 17.39
C ASN A 184 -11.25 14.62 17.07
N ILE A 185 -11.88 14.29 15.94
CA ILE A 185 -13.21 14.82 15.61
C ILE A 185 -14.22 14.48 16.70
N ARG A 186 -14.13 13.27 17.25
CA ARG A 186 -15.02 12.79 18.30
C ARG A 186 -14.82 13.57 19.60
N ILE A 187 -13.56 13.80 19.98
CA ILE A 187 -13.21 14.59 21.18
C ILE A 187 -13.74 16.01 21.05
N ASP A 188 -13.55 16.66 19.91
CA ASP A 188 -14.05 18.02 19.67
C ASP A 188 -15.59 18.11 19.78
N SER A 189 -16.29 17.10 19.27
CA SER A 189 -17.76 17.00 19.41
C SER A 189 -18.18 16.90 20.88
N ILE A 190 -17.53 16.02 21.66
CA ILE A 190 -17.82 15.83 23.10
C ILE A 190 -17.53 17.10 23.89
N ILE A 191 -16.40 17.78 23.62
CA ILE A 191 -16.05 19.04 24.29
C ILE A 191 -17.11 20.10 24.04
N THR A 192 -17.59 20.20 22.80
CA THR A 192 -18.63 21.17 22.43
C THR A 192 -19.93 20.90 23.20
N GLU A 193 -20.38 19.65 23.23
CA GLU A 193 -21.61 19.27 23.96
C GLU A 193 -21.46 19.45 25.46
N LEU A 194 -20.32 19.09 26.03
CA LEU A 194 -20.05 19.31 27.46
C LEU A 194 -20.15 20.78 27.81
N SER A 195 -19.55 21.67 27.00
CA SER A 195 -19.62 23.12 27.19
C SER A 195 -21.07 23.65 27.13
N GLU A 196 -21.91 23.10 26.25
CA GLU A 196 -23.33 23.48 26.19
C GLU A 196 -24.11 23.01 27.41
N ILE A 197 -23.84 21.79 27.88
CA ILE A 197 -24.48 21.26 29.09
C ILE A 197 -24.05 22.06 30.32
N GLU A 198 -22.77 22.37 30.48
CA GLU A 198 -22.27 23.19 31.59
C GLU A 198 -22.92 24.57 31.62
N LYS A 199 -23.08 25.23 30.46
CA LYS A 199 -23.81 26.50 30.38
C LYS A 199 -25.27 26.36 30.78
N LYS A 200 -25.96 25.30 30.38
CA LYS A 200 -27.35 25.04 30.78
C LYS A 200 -27.46 24.81 32.30
N ILE A 201 -26.55 24.06 32.89
CA ILE A 201 -26.47 23.83 34.32
C ILE A 201 -26.23 25.15 35.09
N GLU A 202 -25.29 25.98 34.59
CA GLU A 202 -25.02 27.28 35.21
C GLU A 202 -26.23 28.20 35.17
N LEU A 203 -26.91 28.29 34.02
CA LEU A 203 -28.14 29.07 33.89
C LEU A 203 -29.25 28.56 34.81
N TYR A 204 -29.43 27.24 34.90
CA TYR A 204 -30.42 26.62 35.80
C TYR A 204 -30.11 26.90 37.26
N LYS A 205 -28.85 26.79 37.68
CA LYS A 205 -28.42 27.15 39.05
C LYS A 205 -28.72 28.62 39.40
N ARG A 206 -28.41 29.53 38.47
CA ARG A 206 -28.65 30.97 38.65
C ARG A 206 -30.14 31.32 38.71
N SER A 207 -30.96 30.72 37.84
CA SER A 207 -32.39 31.02 37.75
C SER A 207 -33.20 30.52 38.97
N ASN A 208 -32.70 29.48 39.64
CA ASN A 208 -33.43 28.85 40.75
C ASN A 208 -32.84 29.12 42.13
N ASN A 209 -31.85 30.02 42.26
CA ASN A 209 -31.16 30.37 43.51
C ASN A 209 -30.73 29.16 44.36
N LEU A 210 -30.26 28.09 43.69
CA LEU A 210 -29.96 26.79 44.29
C LEU A 210 -28.61 26.83 45.01
N THR A 211 -28.60 27.22 46.28
CA THR A 211 -27.41 27.21 47.14
C THR A 211 -27.29 25.98 48.04
N ASN A 212 -28.29 25.08 48.08
CA ASN A 212 -28.22 23.92 49.00
C ASN A 212 -28.98 22.69 48.48
N ILE A 213 -28.48 22.12 47.39
CA ILE A 213 -29.10 20.92 46.79
C ILE A 213 -28.38 19.61 47.21
N GLU A 214 -27.33 19.68 48.03
CA GLU A 214 -26.53 18.49 48.32
C GLU A 214 -27.30 17.38 49.05
N ALA A 215 -28.26 17.70 49.89
CA ALA A 215 -29.00 16.69 50.68
C ALA A 215 -30.13 16.00 49.87
N GLU A 216 -30.90 16.75 49.08
CA GLU A 216 -31.97 16.18 48.22
C GLU A 216 -31.43 15.57 46.92
N ALA A 217 -30.39 16.19 46.36
CA ALA A 217 -29.74 15.68 45.15
C ALA A 217 -29.08 14.30 45.35
N LYS A 218 -28.62 13.99 46.56
CA LYS A 218 -27.96 12.70 46.81
C LYS A 218 -28.94 11.52 46.70
N ILE A 219 -30.16 11.68 47.13
CA ILE A 219 -31.21 10.64 47.05
C ILE A 219 -31.71 10.50 45.59
N ILE A 220 -31.87 11.63 44.89
CA ILE A 220 -32.26 11.64 43.46
C ILE A 220 -31.12 11.19 42.57
N LEU A 221 -29.84 11.50 42.89
CA LEU A 221 -28.68 11.10 42.13
C LEU A 221 -28.39 9.60 42.22
N GLU A 222 -28.64 8.94 43.35
CA GLU A 222 -28.48 7.49 43.47
C GLU A 222 -29.54 6.72 42.65
N GLN A 223 -30.77 7.21 42.57
CA GLN A 223 -31.82 6.58 41.77
C GLN A 223 -31.72 6.91 40.27
N ASN A 224 -31.23 8.09 39.91
CA ASN A 224 -31.05 8.51 38.50
C ASN A 224 -29.63 8.18 37.91
N GLY A 225 -28.68 7.70 38.74
CA GLY A 225 -27.30 7.46 38.31
C GLY A 225 -27.22 6.47 37.18
N ILE A 226 -27.82 5.30 37.34
CA ILE A 226 -27.84 4.21 36.34
C ILE A 226 -28.57 4.66 35.05
N PHE A 227 -29.60 5.45 35.19
CA PHE A 227 -30.39 5.94 34.07
C PHE A 227 -29.62 6.99 33.24
N LYS A 228 -28.96 7.93 33.93
CA LYS A 228 -28.08 8.92 33.25
C LYS A 228 -26.88 8.26 32.57
N GLU A 229 -26.25 7.29 33.20
CA GLU A 229 -25.15 6.52 32.61
C GLU A 229 -25.60 5.86 31.30
N LYS A 230 -26.74 5.18 31.32
CA LYS A 230 -27.29 4.51 30.13
C LYS A 230 -27.72 5.50 29.05
N LEU A 231 -28.26 6.67 29.44
CA LEU A 231 -28.59 7.74 28.50
C LEU A 231 -27.33 8.29 27.83
N VAL A 232 -26.28 8.59 28.61
CA VAL A 232 -24.99 9.09 28.08
C VAL A 232 -24.33 8.04 27.18
N GLU A 233 -24.36 6.78 27.58
CA GLU A 233 -23.83 5.69 26.75
C GLU A 233 -24.59 5.60 25.42
N THR A 234 -25.91 5.57 25.44
CA THR A 234 -26.76 5.45 24.25
C THR A 234 -26.63 6.68 23.35
N GLU A 235 -26.57 7.88 23.91
CA GLU A 235 -26.32 9.12 23.16
C GLU A 235 -24.91 9.12 22.54
N THR A 236 -23.95 8.60 23.26
CA THR A 236 -22.58 8.40 22.75
C THR A 236 -22.55 7.46 21.53
N GLN A 237 -23.28 6.33 21.60
CA GLN A 237 -23.42 5.43 20.47
C GLN A 237 -24.11 6.11 19.27
N ARG A 238 -25.15 6.92 19.52
CA ARG A 238 -25.84 7.71 18.48
C ARG A 238 -24.89 8.63 17.73
N GLN A 239 -24.03 9.32 18.46
CA GLN A 239 -23.06 10.26 17.87
C GLN A 239 -22.00 9.52 17.06
N ILE A 240 -21.50 8.39 17.55
CA ILE A 240 -20.54 7.55 16.79
C ILE A 240 -21.17 7.11 15.47
N VAL A 241 -22.39 6.61 15.50
CA VAL A 241 -23.13 6.20 14.29
C VAL A 241 -23.28 7.38 13.34
N SER A 242 -23.66 8.56 13.82
CA SER A 242 -23.81 9.77 13.01
C SER A 242 -22.47 10.18 12.34
N LEU A 243 -21.34 10.05 13.03
CA LEU A 243 -20.02 10.34 12.45
C LEU A 243 -19.65 9.35 11.35
N ILE A 244 -19.97 8.07 11.54
CA ILE A 244 -19.74 7.05 10.52
C ILE A 244 -20.63 7.30 9.30
N GLU A 245 -21.91 7.66 9.51
CA GLU A 245 -22.82 8.04 8.41
C GLU A 245 -22.29 9.24 7.62
N LYS A 246 -21.80 10.29 8.31
CA LYS A 246 -21.17 11.45 7.67
C LYS A 246 -19.96 11.05 6.85
N PHE A 247 -19.08 10.22 7.41
CA PHE A 247 -17.92 9.71 6.69
C PHE A 247 -18.31 8.94 5.43
N MET A 248 -19.34 8.10 5.55
CA MET A 248 -19.83 7.32 4.42
C MET A 248 -20.60 8.15 3.39
N SER A 249 -21.26 9.23 3.79
CA SER A 249 -22.01 10.10 2.88
C SER A 249 -21.10 10.97 2.01
N ASP A 250 -19.85 11.18 2.41
CA ASP A 250 -18.88 11.95 1.64
C ASP A 250 -18.35 11.13 0.47
N PRO A 251 -18.56 11.56 -0.78
CA PRO A 251 -18.05 10.87 -1.96
C PRO A 251 -16.52 10.77 -1.99
N GLN A 252 -15.81 11.71 -1.35
CA GLN A 252 -14.35 11.72 -1.30
C GLN A 252 -13.81 10.55 -0.45
N ASN A 253 -14.61 10.06 0.49
CA ASN A 253 -14.26 8.95 1.38
C ASN A 253 -14.58 7.56 0.80
N LYS A 254 -15.04 7.48 -0.46
CA LYS A 254 -15.47 6.21 -1.07
C LYS A 254 -14.41 5.11 -0.99
N TYR A 255 -13.13 5.49 -1.10
CA TYR A 255 -12.00 4.56 -1.06
C TYR A 255 -11.03 4.87 0.08
N SER A 256 -11.51 5.53 1.13
CA SER A 256 -10.75 5.82 2.34
C SER A 256 -10.99 4.77 3.41
N LEU A 257 -9.99 4.55 4.26
CA LEU A 257 -10.15 3.67 5.42
C LEU A 257 -11.15 4.27 6.40
N MET A 258 -12.12 3.47 6.79
CA MET A 258 -13.06 3.83 7.85
C MET A 258 -12.38 3.68 9.21
N PRO A 259 -12.57 4.62 10.15
CA PRO A 259 -11.99 4.52 11.49
C PRO A 259 -12.41 3.22 12.18
N PHE A 260 -11.40 2.47 12.59
CA PHE A 260 -11.58 1.18 13.25
C PHE A 260 -11.60 1.36 14.77
N ASN A 261 -12.41 0.59 15.48
CA ASN A 261 -12.54 0.63 16.95
C ASN A 261 -13.02 1.98 17.54
N SER A 262 -13.94 2.60 16.89
CA SER A 262 -14.46 3.91 17.27
C SER A 262 -15.45 3.89 18.46
N GLY A 263 -15.43 2.85 19.29
CA GLY A 263 -16.32 2.72 20.44
C GLY A 263 -17.72 2.20 20.11
N LEU A 264 -17.89 1.55 18.95
CA LEU A 264 -19.12 0.80 18.65
C LEU A 264 -19.23 -0.42 19.58
N SER A 265 -20.44 -0.64 20.11
CA SER A 265 -20.76 -1.82 20.93
C SER A 265 -21.25 -3.00 20.10
N ASP A 266 -21.77 -2.74 18.89
CA ASP A 266 -22.32 -3.78 18.01
C ASP A 266 -21.25 -4.52 17.23
N LYS A 267 -21.15 -5.83 17.50
CA LYS A 267 -20.15 -6.71 16.87
C LYS A 267 -20.31 -6.81 15.35
N SER A 268 -21.55 -6.82 14.86
CA SER A 268 -21.82 -6.93 13.41
C SER A 268 -21.36 -5.69 12.66
N SER A 269 -21.54 -4.50 13.23
CA SER A 269 -21.04 -3.24 12.68
C SER A 269 -19.50 -3.21 12.65
N ILE A 270 -18.86 -3.70 13.72
CA ILE A 270 -17.40 -3.79 13.79
C ILE A 270 -16.85 -4.70 12.69
N GLU A 271 -17.41 -5.91 12.56
CA GLU A 271 -17.00 -6.88 11.53
C GLU A 271 -17.22 -6.34 10.10
N ALA A 272 -18.34 -5.67 9.84
CA ALA A 272 -18.62 -5.06 8.55
C ALA A 272 -17.59 -3.97 8.18
N ILE A 273 -17.22 -3.12 9.14
CA ILE A 273 -16.20 -2.07 8.96
C ILE A 273 -14.81 -2.70 8.72
N GLN A 274 -14.47 -3.77 9.45
CA GLN A 274 -13.20 -4.49 9.26
C GLN A 274 -13.08 -5.03 7.83
N ASN A 275 -14.12 -5.73 7.37
CA ASN A 275 -14.15 -6.29 6.02
C ASN A 275 -14.03 -5.21 4.94
N TYR A 276 -14.70 -4.07 5.14
CA TYR A 276 -14.57 -2.92 4.24
C TYR A 276 -13.12 -2.40 4.21
N ASN A 277 -12.50 -2.19 5.38
CA ASN A 277 -11.13 -1.69 5.48
C ASN A 277 -10.11 -2.65 4.85
N GLU A 278 -10.28 -3.96 5.02
CA GLU A 278 -9.43 -4.96 4.36
C GLU A 278 -9.49 -4.85 2.82
N LEU A 279 -10.68 -4.61 2.27
CA LEU A 279 -10.84 -4.42 0.83
C LEU A 279 -10.20 -3.11 0.35
N ILE A 280 -10.31 -2.02 1.12
CA ILE A 280 -9.62 -0.75 0.83
C ILE A 280 -8.11 -0.94 0.81
N LEU A 281 -7.55 -1.61 1.82
CA LEU A 281 -6.12 -1.91 1.87
C LEU A 281 -5.68 -2.79 0.69
N LYS A 282 -6.50 -3.77 0.32
CA LYS A 282 -6.24 -4.61 -0.85
C LYS A 282 -6.24 -3.80 -2.15
N ARG A 283 -7.20 -2.86 -2.30
CA ARG A 283 -7.23 -1.94 -3.44
C ARG A 283 -5.98 -1.07 -3.50
N LEU A 284 -5.57 -0.46 -2.38
CA LEU A 284 -4.38 0.37 -2.30
C LEU A 284 -3.11 -0.40 -2.73
N LYS A 285 -2.98 -1.66 -2.28
CA LYS A 285 -1.89 -2.54 -2.70
C LYS A 285 -1.93 -2.87 -4.19
N LEU A 286 -3.11 -3.11 -4.75
CA LEU A 286 -3.26 -3.38 -6.18
C LEU A 286 -2.94 -2.16 -7.04
N LEU A 287 -3.28 -0.95 -6.61
CA LEU A 287 -2.96 0.30 -7.33
C LEU A 287 -1.46 0.60 -7.41
N GLN A 288 -0.63 -0.01 -6.55
CA GLN A 288 0.83 0.09 -6.67
C GLN A 288 1.39 -0.69 -7.87
N THR A 289 0.62 -1.63 -8.41
CA THR A 289 1.10 -2.57 -9.45
C THR A 289 0.21 -2.62 -10.68
N ALA A 290 -1.02 -2.15 -10.58
CA ALA A 290 -2.00 -2.20 -11.66
C ALA A 290 -2.49 -0.79 -12.03
N LYS A 291 -2.81 -0.60 -13.30
CA LYS A 291 -3.44 0.65 -13.76
C LYS A 291 -4.84 0.79 -13.17
N PRO A 292 -5.30 2.01 -12.84
CA PRO A 292 -6.61 2.24 -12.23
C PRO A 292 -7.80 1.61 -13.00
N ASN A 293 -7.70 1.49 -14.31
CA ASN A 293 -8.75 0.93 -15.16
C ASN A 293 -8.61 -0.58 -15.45
N SER A 294 -7.72 -1.28 -14.74
CA SER A 294 -7.54 -2.73 -14.95
C SER A 294 -8.77 -3.52 -14.48
N PRO A 295 -9.07 -4.69 -15.09
CA PRO A 295 -10.17 -5.54 -14.65
C PRO A 295 -10.09 -5.93 -13.18
N THR A 296 -8.89 -6.13 -12.66
CA THR A 296 -8.63 -6.48 -11.26
C THR A 296 -9.01 -5.34 -10.30
N ILE A 297 -8.70 -4.09 -10.67
CA ILE A 297 -9.12 -2.91 -9.88
C ILE A 297 -10.64 -2.76 -9.92
N LYS A 298 -11.26 -2.90 -11.07
CA LYS A 298 -12.72 -2.84 -11.18
C LYS A 298 -13.42 -3.91 -10.33
N LEU A 299 -12.89 -5.13 -10.30
CA LEU A 299 -13.45 -6.20 -9.48
C LEU A 299 -13.37 -5.87 -7.98
N ILE A 300 -12.22 -5.40 -7.49
CA ILE A 300 -12.09 -5.03 -6.08
C ILE A 300 -12.96 -3.82 -5.73
N GLU A 301 -13.13 -2.86 -6.64
CA GLU A 301 -14.02 -1.71 -6.47
C GLU A 301 -15.49 -2.14 -6.36
N GLN A 302 -15.94 -3.12 -7.14
CA GLN A 302 -17.27 -3.72 -6.99
C GLN A 302 -17.45 -4.40 -5.63
N GLN A 303 -16.42 -5.11 -5.15
CA GLN A 303 -16.45 -5.71 -3.81
C GLN A 303 -16.51 -4.65 -2.71
N ILE A 304 -15.79 -3.55 -2.87
CA ILE A 304 -15.82 -2.40 -1.96
C ILE A 304 -17.21 -1.78 -1.95
N ASP A 305 -17.84 -1.56 -3.11
CA ASP A 305 -19.17 -0.99 -3.22
C ASP A 305 -20.21 -1.87 -2.51
N ALA A 306 -20.18 -3.18 -2.72
CA ALA A 306 -21.07 -4.13 -2.05
C ALA A 306 -20.86 -4.16 -0.53
N ASN A 307 -19.60 -4.14 -0.06
CA ASN A 307 -19.31 -4.08 1.37
C ASN A 307 -19.67 -2.72 1.99
N ARG A 308 -19.52 -1.63 1.25
CA ARG A 308 -19.95 -0.30 1.68
C ARG A 308 -21.47 -0.27 1.92
N GLU A 309 -22.24 -0.85 1.02
CA GLU A 309 -23.69 -1.00 1.17
C GLU A 309 -24.03 -1.84 2.41
N ASN A 310 -23.32 -2.94 2.64
CA ASN A 310 -23.50 -3.77 3.84
C ASN A 310 -23.22 -2.98 5.12
N VAL A 311 -22.11 -2.23 5.18
CA VAL A 311 -21.82 -1.34 6.33
C VAL A 311 -22.94 -0.31 6.50
N GLN A 312 -23.41 0.32 5.42
CA GLN A 312 -24.48 1.32 5.48
C GLN A 312 -25.75 0.74 6.07
N ASN A 313 -26.16 -0.45 5.63
CA ASN A 313 -27.34 -1.15 6.14
C ASN A 313 -27.19 -1.49 7.62
N THR A 314 -26.03 -2.01 8.03
CA THR A 314 -25.75 -2.38 9.42
C THR A 314 -25.76 -1.16 10.33
N ILE A 315 -25.14 -0.06 9.93
CA ILE A 315 -25.13 1.22 10.65
C ILE A 315 -26.53 1.83 10.73
N SER A 316 -27.31 1.77 9.65
CA SER A 316 -28.71 2.24 9.64
C SER A 316 -29.60 1.45 10.61
N ASN A 317 -29.44 0.13 10.66
CA ASN A 317 -30.16 -0.72 11.62
C ASN A 317 -29.76 -0.40 13.06
N MET A 318 -28.46 -0.23 13.33
CA MET A 318 -27.96 0.18 14.64
C MET A 318 -28.53 1.54 15.06
N LYS A 319 -28.55 2.51 14.14
CA LYS A 319 -29.15 3.84 14.38
C LYS A 319 -30.59 3.74 14.81
N SER A 320 -31.39 2.97 14.06
CA SER A 320 -32.81 2.75 14.37
C SER A 320 -33.00 2.14 15.77
N GLY A 321 -32.15 1.17 16.13
CA GLY A 321 -32.16 0.57 17.48
C GLY A 321 -31.81 1.58 18.56
N ILE A 322 -30.81 2.44 18.35
CA ILE A 322 -30.41 3.51 19.27
C ILE A 322 -31.51 4.55 19.42
N GLU A 323 -32.16 4.95 18.33
CA GLU A 323 -33.26 5.93 18.36
C GLU A 323 -34.47 5.41 19.17
N ILE A 324 -34.81 4.13 19.04
CA ILE A 324 -35.81 3.47 19.85
C ILE A 324 -35.40 3.48 21.33
N ALA A 325 -34.17 3.07 21.65
CA ALA A 325 -33.66 3.04 23.01
C ALA A 325 -33.65 4.44 23.66
N LEU A 326 -33.27 5.48 22.91
CA LEU A 326 -33.31 6.87 23.38
C LEU A 326 -34.74 7.34 23.63
N LYS A 327 -35.68 6.99 22.73
CA LYS A 327 -37.10 7.32 22.93
C LYS A 327 -37.66 6.67 24.18
N ASP A 328 -37.34 5.43 24.44
CA ASP A 328 -37.76 4.70 25.63
C ASP A 328 -37.12 5.30 26.90
N LEU A 329 -35.84 5.67 26.85
CA LEU A 329 -35.15 6.34 27.94
C LEU A 329 -35.69 7.74 28.22
N HIS A 330 -36.19 8.48 27.24
CA HIS A 330 -36.80 9.79 27.44
C HIS A 330 -38.28 9.71 27.94
N ALA A 331 -38.92 8.54 27.79
CA ALA A 331 -40.29 8.33 28.22
C ALA A 331 -40.41 7.85 29.68
N GLN A 332 -39.32 7.41 30.29
CA GLN A 332 -39.19 7.01 31.70
C GLN A 332 -38.82 8.21 32.58
#